data_ea84cafd9f612392b90259d766883c46
#
_entry.id   ea84cafd9f612392b90259d766883c46
#
_cell.length_a   1.000
_cell.length_b   1.000
_cell.length_c   1.000
_cell.angle_alpha   90.00
_cell.angle_beta   90.00
_cell.angle_gamma   90.00
#
_symmetry.space_group_name_H-M   'P 1'
#
loop_
_entity.id
_entity.type
_entity.pdbx_description
1 polymer ?
#
loop_
_entity_poly.entity_id
_entity_poly.type
_entity_poly.pdbx_seq_one_letter_code
_entity_poly.pdbx_strand_id
1 'polypeptide(L)'
;MTTTRQAVVRPTSLTGTTTAIFAVLGLIDVALLGAIAYDDPPPLAVSLGVAALGLITLGALVPASRGSRRALGTVVVARVISALLAVPAFFLGAPAWAMAVEGFVIVATMAALYLLRQNARGSRA
;
A
#
# COMPACT_ATOMS: atom_id res chain seq x y z
N MET A 1 -27.83 25.01 10.74
CA MET A 1 -27.43 24.68 10.58
C MET A 1 -26.93 23.87 10.16
N THR A 2 -26.79 23.56 10.03
CA THR A 2 -26.46 22.75 9.54
C THR A 2 -25.30 22.40 9.06
N THR A 3 -24.93 22.79 8.67
CA THR A 3 -23.96 22.84 8.01
C THR A 3 -22.89 22.28 8.55
N THR A 4 -22.78 22.60 9.36
CA THR A 4 -21.84 22.27 10.00
C THR A 4 -21.50 20.96 9.92
N ARG A 5 -22.29 20.25 9.84
CA ARG A 5 -22.11 19.05 9.90
C ARG A 5 -21.20 18.60 9.09
N GLN A 6 -21.04 19.12 8.24
CA GLN A 6 -20.31 18.72 7.34
C GLN A 6 -19.02 18.69 7.71
N ALA A 7 -18.74 19.53 8.22
CA ALA A 7 -17.44 19.70 8.50
C ALA A 7 -17.01 18.53 9.21
N VAL A 8 -17.76 17.95 9.69
CA VAL A 8 -17.49 17.05 10.43
C VAL A 8 -16.88 16.02 9.88
N VAL A 9 -16.80 15.85 9.21
CA VAL A 9 -16.26 15.11 8.65
C VAL A 9 -15.55 14.04 8.75
N ARG A 10 -14.81 13.70 8.38
CA ARG A 10 -14.23 12.63 8.11
C ARG A 10 -13.22 12.21 9.00
N PRO A 11 -13.29 11.18 9.76
CA PRO A 11 -12.28 10.70 10.62
C PRO A 11 -11.15 10.05 9.88
N THR A 12 -11.39 9.55 8.72
CA THR A 12 -10.31 9.02 7.94
C THR A 12 -9.82 10.09 7.03
N SER A 13 -8.58 10.04 6.69
CA SER A 13 -8.02 11.10 5.93
C SER A 13 -7.34 10.61 4.68
N LEU A 14 -7.97 9.70 3.98
CA LEU A 14 -7.46 9.31 2.70
C LEU A 14 -7.73 10.43 1.70
N THR A 15 -6.69 11.09 1.29
CA THR A 15 -6.77 12.08 0.22
C THR A 15 -6.65 11.37 -1.11
N GLY A 16 -6.92 12.07 -2.20
CA GLY A 16 -6.73 11.53 -3.54
C GLY A 16 -5.30 11.08 -3.78
N THR A 17 -4.32 11.84 -3.29
CA THR A 17 -2.91 11.48 -3.45
C THR A 17 -2.57 10.20 -2.71
N THR A 18 -2.98 10.06 -1.46
CA THR A 18 -2.69 8.87 -0.68
C THR A 18 -3.38 7.64 -1.28
N THR A 19 -4.63 7.81 -1.71
CA THR A 19 -5.37 6.73 -2.37
C THR A 19 -4.66 6.29 -3.64
N ALA A 20 -4.18 7.24 -4.44
CA ALA A 20 -3.46 6.93 -5.67
C ALA A 20 -2.17 6.16 -5.39
N ILE A 21 -1.43 6.56 -4.36
CA ILE A 21 -0.20 5.87 -4.00
C ILE A 21 -0.50 4.41 -3.61
N PHE A 22 -1.49 4.20 -2.77
CA PHE A 22 -1.87 2.84 -2.38
C PHE A 22 -2.37 2.01 -3.56
N ALA A 23 -3.12 2.61 -4.48
CA ALA A 23 -3.61 1.91 -5.66
C ALA A 23 -2.44 1.48 -6.56
N VAL A 24 -1.49 2.37 -6.78
CA VAL A 24 -0.30 2.06 -7.58
C VAL A 24 0.51 0.95 -6.93
N LEU A 25 0.71 1.02 -5.62
CA LEU A 25 1.46 -0.01 -4.90
C LEU A 25 0.77 -1.38 -4.98
N GLY A 26 -0.55 -1.41 -4.83
CA GLY A 26 -1.30 -2.65 -4.97
C GLY A 26 -1.20 -3.23 -6.37
N LEU A 27 -1.25 -2.38 -7.38
CA LEU A 27 -1.10 -2.81 -8.77
C LEU A 27 0.32 -3.34 -9.04
N ILE A 28 1.34 -2.71 -8.48
CA ILE A 28 2.71 -3.19 -8.60
C ILE A 28 2.85 -4.58 -7.98
N ASP A 29 2.29 -4.77 -6.80
CA ASP A 29 2.35 -6.07 -6.12
C ASP A 29 1.71 -7.17 -6.96
N VAL A 30 0.57 -6.89 -7.58
CA VAL A 30 -0.09 -7.86 -8.45
C VAL A 30 0.74 -8.10 -9.71
N ALA A 31 1.30 -7.03 -10.28
CA ALA A 31 2.11 -7.13 -11.49
C ALA A 31 3.41 -7.91 -11.25
N LEU A 32 3.93 -7.88 -10.01
CA LEU A 32 5.14 -8.63 -9.67
C LEU A 32 4.93 -10.15 -9.78
N LEU A 33 3.68 -10.60 -9.82
CA LEU A 33 3.42 -12.01 -10.07
C LEU A 33 3.98 -12.42 -11.44
N GLY A 34 4.07 -11.48 -12.38
CA GLY A 34 4.68 -11.73 -13.67
C GLY A 34 6.16 -12.05 -13.60
N ALA A 35 6.82 -11.75 -12.46
CA ALA A 35 8.23 -12.03 -12.29
C ALA A 35 8.54 -13.54 -12.34
N ILE A 36 7.54 -14.39 -12.13
CA ILE A 36 7.74 -15.83 -12.22
C ILE A 36 8.09 -16.28 -13.64
N ALA A 37 7.89 -15.42 -14.62
CA ALA A 37 8.22 -15.73 -16.01
C ALA A 37 9.68 -15.47 -16.35
N TYR A 38 10.44 -14.87 -15.44
CA TYR A 38 11.85 -14.61 -15.68
C TYR A 38 12.72 -15.84 -15.37
N ASP A 39 13.95 -15.83 -15.85
CA ASP A 39 14.85 -16.97 -15.71
C ASP A 39 15.19 -17.31 -14.25
N ASP A 40 15.21 -16.31 -13.39
CA ASP A 40 15.53 -16.51 -11.99
C ASP A 40 14.42 -15.91 -11.14
N PRO A 41 13.26 -16.59 -11.09
CA PRO A 41 12.11 -16.01 -10.42
C PRO A 41 12.24 -16.09 -8.90
N PRO A 42 11.57 -15.20 -8.18
CA PRO A 42 11.48 -15.31 -6.73
C PRO A 42 10.71 -16.59 -6.35
N PRO A 43 10.84 -17.05 -5.11
CA PRO A 43 10.07 -18.22 -4.67
C PRO A 43 8.57 -17.99 -4.90
N LEU A 44 7.91 -19.02 -5.40
CA LEU A 44 6.49 -18.93 -5.74
C LEU A 44 5.65 -18.47 -4.55
N ALA A 45 5.95 -18.96 -3.36
CA ALA A 45 5.22 -18.59 -2.16
C ALA A 45 5.31 -17.08 -1.89
N VAL A 46 6.47 -16.48 -2.14
CA VAL A 46 6.65 -15.04 -1.98
C VAL A 46 5.85 -14.28 -3.03
N SER A 47 5.93 -14.73 -4.29
CA SER A 47 5.20 -14.08 -5.38
C SER A 47 3.69 -14.10 -5.15
N LEU A 48 3.17 -15.25 -4.73
CA LEU A 48 1.76 -15.39 -4.43
C LEU A 48 1.36 -14.55 -3.22
N GLY A 49 2.21 -14.51 -2.20
CA GLY A 49 1.95 -13.70 -1.01
C GLY A 49 1.89 -12.22 -1.32
N VAL A 50 2.83 -11.72 -2.10
CA VAL A 50 2.87 -10.32 -2.49
C VAL A 50 1.65 -9.98 -3.37
N ALA A 51 1.31 -10.83 -4.32
CA ALA A 51 0.13 -10.62 -5.16
C ALA A 51 -1.16 -10.60 -4.32
N ALA A 52 -1.27 -11.50 -3.36
CA ALA A 52 -2.42 -11.53 -2.45
C ALA A 52 -2.52 -10.23 -1.65
N LEU A 53 -1.40 -9.74 -1.14
CA LEU A 53 -1.38 -8.47 -0.40
C LEU A 53 -1.77 -7.31 -1.30
N GLY A 54 -1.35 -7.35 -2.57
CA GLY A 54 -1.75 -6.35 -3.55
C GLY A 54 -3.25 -6.33 -3.78
N LEU A 55 -3.84 -7.52 -3.94
CA LEU A 55 -5.29 -7.65 -4.12
C LEU A 55 -6.05 -7.20 -2.88
N ILE A 56 -5.56 -7.54 -1.69
CA ILE A 56 -6.15 -7.09 -0.44
C ILE A 56 -6.10 -5.56 -0.36
N THR A 57 -4.96 -4.97 -0.71
CA THR A 57 -4.80 -3.52 -0.72
C THR A 57 -5.82 -2.88 -1.67
N LEU A 58 -5.92 -3.37 -2.89
CA LEU A 58 -6.85 -2.79 -3.87
C LEU A 58 -8.30 -2.99 -3.46
N GLY A 59 -8.65 -4.18 -2.98
CA GLY A 59 -10.01 -4.45 -2.55
C GLY A 59 -10.43 -3.64 -1.34
N ALA A 60 -9.56 -3.52 -0.35
CA ALA A 60 -9.86 -2.77 0.86
C ALA A 60 -9.83 -1.25 0.62
N LEU A 61 -9.11 -0.82 -0.42
CA LEU A 61 -8.99 0.61 -0.70
C LEU A 61 -10.33 1.25 -1.04
N VAL A 62 -11.22 0.51 -1.70
CA VAL A 62 -12.53 1.05 -2.07
C VAL A 62 -13.34 1.45 -0.83
N PRO A 63 -13.62 0.55 0.13
CA PRO A 63 -14.33 0.97 1.34
C PRO A 63 -13.52 1.94 2.20
N ALA A 64 -12.18 1.84 2.18
CA ALA A 64 -11.34 2.77 2.92
C ALA A 64 -11.52 4.19 2.40
N SER A 65 -11.61 4.37 1.07
CA SER A 65 -11.82 5.68 0.48
C SER A 65 -13.21 6.23 0.78
N ARG A 66 -14.12 5.37 1.20
CA ARG A 66 -15.47 5.75 1.59
C ARG A 66 -15.61 5.99 3.09
N GLY A 67 -14.51 5.96 3.83
CA GLY A 67 -14.51 6.26 5.24
C GLY A 67 -14.45 5.08 6.19
N SER A 68 -14.33 3.84 5.67
CA SER A 68 -14.23 2.67 6.54
C SER A 68 -12.87 2.62 7.23
N ARG A 69 -12.86 2.73 8.54
CA ARG A 69 -11.63 2.64 9.31
C ARG A 69 -11.05 1.24 9.32
N ARG A 70 -11.90 0.22 9.31
CA ARG A 70 -11.44 -1.16 9.28
C ARG A 70 -10.73 -1.45 7.97
N ALA A 71 -11.32 -0.99 6.86
CA ALA A 71 -10.70 -1.17 5.56
C ALA A 71 -9.38 -0.42 5.47
N LEU A 72 -9.31 0.78 6.03
CA LEU A 72 -8.07 1.54 6.06
C LEU A 72 -7.00 0.80 6.87
N GLY A 73 -7.37 0.24 8.01
CA GLY A 73 -6.44 -0.57 8.81
C GLY A 73 -5.94 -1.77 8.03
N THR A 74 -6.82 -2.41 7.25
CA THR A 74 -6.44 -3.54 6.40
C THR A 74 -5.42 -3.11 5.33
N VAL A 75 -5.64 -1.96 4.69
CA VAL A 75 -4.71 -1.41 3.71
C VAL A 75 -3.34 -1.16 4.34
N VAL A 76 -3.32 -0.51 5.51
CA VAL A 76 -2.08 -0.19 6.19
C VAL A 76 -1.31 -1.46 6.57
N VAL A 77 -1.99 -2.44 7.16
CA VAL A 77 -1.35 -3.69 7.56
C VAL A 77 -0.82 -4.44 6.34
N ALA A 78 -1.61 -4.52 5.28
CA ALA A 78 -1.17 -5.20 4.06
C ALA A 78 0.07 -4.51 3.47
N ARG A 79 0.11 -3.18 3.51
CA ARG A 79 1.25 -2.44 2.99
C ARG A 79 2.51 -2.64 3.83
N VAL A 80 2.35 -2.65 5.14
CA VAL A 80 3.49 -2.87 6.03
C VAL A 80 4.06 -4.28 5.83
N ILE A 81 3.19 -5.27 5.73
CA ILE A 81 3.63 -6.66 5.50
C ILE A 81 4.33 -6.76 4.13
N SER A 82 3.75 -6.14 3.11
CA SER A 82 4.34 -6.16 1.77
C SER A 82 5.73 -5.51 1.77
N ALA A 83 5.88 -4.38 2.45
CA ALA A 83 7.17 -3.70 2.54
C ALA A 83 8.21 -4.56 3.28
N LEU A 84 7.78 -5.27 4.32
CA LEU A 84 8.67 -6.17 5.05
C LEU A 84 9.11 -7.36 4.19
N LEU A 85 8.21 -7.86 3.35
CA LEU A 85 8.54 -8.96 2.44
C LEU A 85 9.50 -8.50 1.33
N ALA A 86 9.56 -7.21 1.06
CA ALA A 86 10.48 -6.66 0.08
C ALA A 86 11.93 -6.63 0.58
N VAL A 87 12.13 -6.55 1.90
CA VAL A 87 13.47 -6.39 2.49
C VAL A 87 14.43 -7.52 2.08
N PRO A 88 14.04 -8.80 2.12
CA PRO A 88 14.97 -9.87 1.76
C PRO A 88 15.56 -9.77 0.35
N ALA A 89 14.89 -9.10 -0.56
CA ALA A 89 15.40 -8.95 -1.93
C ALA A 89 16.78 -8.30 -1.95
N PHE A 90 17.05 -7.40 -1.00
CA PHE A 90 18.33 -6.69 -0.94
C PHE A 90 19.47 -7.55 -0.42
N PHE A 91 19.15 -8.68 0.21
CA PHE A 91 20.17 -9.56 0.81
C PHE A 91 20.31 -10.87 0.07
N LEU A 92 19.35 -11.25 -0.76
CA LEU A 92 19.32 -12.54 -1.42
C LEU A 92 19.75 -12.48 -2.89
N GLY A 93 20.35 -11.37 -3.30
CA GLY A 93 20.90 -11.28 -4.66
C GLY A 93 19.88 -11.08 -5.76
N ALA A 94 18.78 -10.43 -5.45
CA ALA A 94 17.79 -10.12 -6.48
C ALA A 94 18.39 -9.27 -7.60
N PRO A 95 17.87 -9.38 -8.82
CA PRO A 95 18.37 -8.56 -9.92
C PRO A 95 18.11 -7.07 -9.66
N ALA A 96 18.91 -6.22 -10.29
CA ALA A 96 18.86 -4.78 -10.04
C ALA A 96 17.47 -4.18 -10.26
N TRP A 97 16.75 -4.63 -11.27
CA TRP A 97 15.42 -4.10 -11.52
C TRP A 97 14.45 -4.43 -10.37
N ALA A 98 14.58 -5.64 -9.83
CA ALA A 98 13.74 -6.05 -8.71
C ALA A 98 14.05 -5.23 -7.47
N MET A 99 15.33 -4.99 -7.19
CA MET A 99 15.73 -4.15 -6.06
C MET A 99 15.22 -2.73 -6.23
N ALA A 100 15.22 -2.21 -7.46
CA ALA A 100 14.68 -0.87 -7.70
C ALA A 100 13.18 -0.80 -7.43
N VAL A 101 12.43 -1.81 -7.89
CA VAL A 101 10.99 -1.88 -7.66
C VAL A 101 10.69 -2.02 -6.16
N GLU A 102 11.40 -2.92 -5.48
CA GLU A 102 11.18 -3.14 -4.05
C GLU A 102 11.54 -1.90 -3.24
N GLY A 103 12.63 -1.22 -3.60
CA GLY A 103 13.00 0.04 -2.96
C GLY A 103 11.91 1.09 -3.13
N PHE A 104 11.34 1.17 -4.33
CA PHE A 104 10.24 2.09 -4.59
C PHE A 104 9.02 1.74 -3.75
N VAL A 105 8.69 0.45 -3.64
CA VAL A 105 7.55 -0.01 -2.83
C VAL A 105 7.74 0.40 -1.38
N ILE A 106 8.94 0.20 -0.82
CA ILE A 106 9.22 0.55 0.56
C ILE A 106 9.10 2.06 0.77
N VAL A 107 9.76 2.85 -0.07
CA VAL A 107 9.76 4.31 0.07
C VAL A 107 8.36 4.87 -0.12
N ALA A 108 7.64 4.41 -1.14
CA ALA A 108 6.29 4.88 -1.40
C ALA A 108 5.32 4.49 -0.27
N THR A 109 5.49 3.30 0.31
CA THR A 109 4.68 2.88 1.45
C THR A 109 4.93 3.80 2.65
N MET A 110 6.20 4.11 2.92
CA MET A 110 6.54 5.02 4.02
C MET A 110 5.98 6.41 3.78
N ALA A 111 6.07 6.91 2.54
CA ALA A 111 5.52 8.21 2.19
C ALA A 111 4.01 8.25 2.37
N ALA A 112 3.31 7.19 1.92
CA ALA A 112 1.86 7.12 2.06
C ALA A 112 1.44 7.07 3.53
N LEU A 113 2.14 6.30 4.35
CA LEU A 113 1.85 6.22 5.77
C LEU A 113 2.12 7.56 6.47
N TYR A 114 3.18 8.26 6.05
CA TYR A 114 3.48 9.57 6.60
C TYR A 114 2.39 10.57 6.26
N LEU A 115 1.95 10.59 5.00
CA LEU A 115 0.86 11.47 4.58
C LEU A 115 -0.44 11.16 5.31
N LEU A 116 -0.72 9.88 5.49
CA LEU A 116 -1.90 9.45 6.21
C LEU A 116 -1.85 9.94 7.67
N ARG A 117 -0.69 9.85 8.28
CA ARG A 117 -0.51 10.32 9.66
C ARG A 117 -0.67 11.83 9.75
N GLN A 118 -0.11 12.57 8.79
CA GLN A 118 -0.27 14.01 8.77
C GLN A 118 -1.71 14.43 8.58
N ASN A 119 -2.42 13.76 7.68
CA ASN A 119 -3.83 14.06 7.45
C ASN A 119 -4.67 13.79 8.70
N ALA A 120 -4.37 12.73 9.42
CA ALA A 120 -5.05 12.42 10.66
C ALA A 120 -4.80 13.49 11.73
N ARG A 121 -3.56 14.01 11.79
CA ARG A 121 -3.26 15.09 12.72
C ARG A 121 -3.98 16.37 12.34
N GLY A 122 -4.01 16.68 11.06
CA GLY A 122 -4.74 17.84 10.56
C GLY A 122 -6.22 17.76 10.89
N SER A 123 -6.81 16.56 10.79
CA SER A 123 -8.22 16.39 11.13
C SER A 123 -8.52 16.66 12.59
N ARG A 124 -7.56 16.47 13.45
CA ARG A 124 -7.78 16.70 14.87
C ARG A 124 -7.61 18.16 15.25
N ALA A 125 -6.84 18.85 14.49
CA ALA A 125 -6.64 20.26 14.76
C ALA A 125 -7.88 21.07 14.39
#